data_5f3059ef4ad9fbb78dfe04d5974b555f
#
_entry.id   5f3059ef4ad9fbb78dfe04d5974b555f
#
_cell.length_a   1.000
_cell.length_b   1.000
_cell.length_c   1.000
_cell.angle_alpha   90.00
_cell.angle_beta   90.00
_cell.angle_gamma   90.00
#
_symmetry.space_group_name_H-M   'P 1'
#
loop_
_entity.id
_entity.type
_entity.pdbx_description
1 polymer ?
#
loop_
_entity_poly.entity_id
_entity_poly.type
_entity_poly.pdbx_seq_one_letter_code
_entity_poly.pdbx_strand_id
1 'polypeptide(L)'
;VWEATDGLIDSFVAGLGTGGTISGTGKYLKEKAMAAGREVRVVGPDPYGSIYHDAFYKGEWEDPGMYRVEGIGHDFMVGTLDFSVIDEVVNVSDRDSFFMARNLAKHEGIFAGGSTGTVFHGALQEARNLGPEKIVVAVVCDSGDRYISKTFNDEWMRDMGYFAPPQKLGTVQDILESKKQKVVLADPNDTLQSIINQMATLGISQMPMTIGQGDLRMIEELDILRAVAGGEHSLEDVARDIARPLEGQVQSSQTLDQIQQIFEQNNVAIVVDDGQVVGVINKIDLLEFFTQKTKETA
;
A
#
# COMPACT_ATOMS: atom_id res chain seq x y z
N VAL A 1 9.62 26.61 10.28
CA VAL A 1 9.77 25.75 9.09
C VAL A 1 10.18 26.60 7.89
N TRP A 2 9.37 27.57 7.44
CA TRP A 2 9.63 28.36 6.24
C TRP A 2 11.02 29.01 6.21
N GLU A 3 11.37 29.75 7.26
CA GLU A 3 12.69 30.43 7.37
C GLU A 3 13.86 29.43 7.49
N ALA A 4 13.64 28.31 8.21
CA ALA A 4 14.68 27.29 8.41
C ALA A 4 14.98 26.46 7.13
N THR A 5 14.14 26.57 6.12
CA THR A 5 14.34 25.95 4.80
C THR A 5 14.61 26.99 3.70
N ASP A 6 14.88 28.24 4.09
CA ASP A 6 15.03 29.37 3.16
C ASP A 6 13.88 29.50 2.14
N GLY A 7 12.67 29.07 2.55
CA GLY A 7 11.49 28.99 1.68
C GLY A 7 11.56 27.91 0.61
N LEU A 8 12.47 26.95 0.70
CA LEU A 8 12.68 25.89 -0.30
C LEU A 8 11.94 24.59 0.03
N ILE A 9 11.17 24.55 1.12
CA ILE A 9 10.34 23.36 1.45
C ILE A 9 9.42 23.00 0.30
N ASP A 10 9.35 21.71 -0.05
CA ASP A 10 8.45 21.18 -1.07
C ASP A 10 7.27 20.41 -0.47
N SER A 11 7.45 19.74 0.67
CA SER A 11 6.36 19.04 1.36
C SER A 11 6.48 19.13 2.88
N PHE A 12 5.33 19.31 3.54
CA PHE A 12 5.17 19.30 4.99
C PHE A 12 4.31 18.10 5.41
N VAL A 13 4.85 17.27 6.31
CA VAL A 13 4.19 16.05 6.77
C VAL A 13 3.94 16.09 8.27
N ALA A 14 2.68 15.99 8.67
CA ALA A 14 2.28 15.96 10.07
C ALA A 14 1.09 15.01 10.28
N GLY A 15 1.09 14.27 11.40
CA GLY A 15 0.03 13.33 11.74
C GLY A 15 -1.33 13.99 11.92
N LEU A 16 -2.37 13.31 11.53
CA LEU A 16 -3.75 13.74 11.69
C LEU A 16 -4.24 13.40 13.10
N GLY A 17 -4.37 14.40 13.94
CA GLY A 17 -4.98 14.31 15.27
C GLY A 17 -6.04 15.39 15.42
N THR A 18 -5.88 16.29 16.39
CA THR A 18 -6.79 17.44 16.56
C THR A 18 -6.74 18.45 15.41
N GLY A 19 -5.85 18.28 14.44
CA GLY A 19 -5.75 19.08 13.23
C GLY A 19 -4.98 20.40 13.37
N GLY A 20 -4.74 20.89 14.58
CA GLY A 20 -4.12 22.21 14.79
C GLY A 20 -2.76 22.37 14.14
N THR A 21 -1.89 21.37 14.27
CA THR A 21 -0.52 21.41 13.70
C THR A 21 -0.57 21.41 12.16
N ILE A 22 -1.26 20.43 11.58
CA ILE A 22 -1.26 20.27 10.12
C ILE A 22 -2.04 21.39 9.42
N SER A 23 -3.20 21.76 9.94
CA SER A 23 -4.04 22.81 9.35
C SER A 23 -3.39 24.19 9.47
N GLY A 24 -2.93 24.54 10.67
CA GLY A 24 -2.32 25.86 10.92
C GLY A 24 -0.99 26.03 10.19
N THR A 25 -0.09 25.05 10.29
CA THR A 25 1.21 25.11 9.61
C THR A 25 1.04 24.99 8.09
N GLY A 26 0.22 24.05 7.64
CA GLY A 26 -0.06 23.84 6.22
C GLY A 26 -0.61 25.08 5.54
N LYS A 27 -1.60 25.73 6.15
CA LYS A 27 -2.16 26.99 5.65
C LYS A 27 -1.09 28.08 5.52
N TYR A 28 -0.31 28.29 6.57
CA TYR A 28 0.78 29.29 6.58
C TYR A 28 1.81 28.99 5.49
N LEU A 29 2.25 27.74 5.36
CA LEU A 29 3.25 27.36 4.36
C LEU A 29 2.72 27.55 2.93
N LYS A 30 1.47 27.17 2.64
CA LYS A 30 0.85 27.38 1.34
C LYS A 30 0.71 28.88 1.00
N GLU A 31 0.31 29.72 1.96
CA GLU A 31 0.24 31.17 1.78
C GLU A 31 1.62 31.77 1.46
N LYS A 32 2.67 31.35 2.19
CA LYS A 32 4.05 31.81 1.95
C LYS A 32 4.61 31.33 0.62
N ALA A 33 4.40 30.07 0.28
CA ALA A 33 4.83 29.50 -0.99
C ALA A 33 4.17 30.21 -2.18
N MET A 34 2.86 30.40 -2.13
CA MET A 34 2.09 31.12 -3.16
C MET A 34 2.62 32.55 -3.36
N ALA A 35 2.91 33.27 -2.27
CA ALA A 35 3.49 34.61 -2.34
C ALA A 35 4.91 34.60 -2.96
N ALA A 36 5.64 33.50 -2.86
CA ALA A 36 6.95 33.29 -3.47
C ALA A 36 6.91 32.65 -4.86
N GLY A 37 5.72 32.46 -5.47
CA GLY A 37 5.55 31.78 -6.75
C GLY A 37 5.87 30.30 -6.73
N ARG A 38 5.69 29.64 -5.57
CA ARG A 38 5.96 28.21 -5.34
C ARG A 38 4.72 27.49 -4.80
N GLU A 39 4.80 26.19 -4.76
CA GLU A 39 3.80 25.32 -4.12
C GLU A 39 4.47 24.49 -3.00
N VAL A 40 3.72 24.22 -1.93
CA VAL A 40 4.10 23.31 -0.86
C VAL A 40 2.97 22.30 -0.70
N ARG A 41 3.31 21.01 -0.75
CA ARG A 41 2.38 19.94 -0.44
C ARG A 41 2.24 19.75 1.06
N VAL A 42 1.06 19.36 1.49
CA VAL A 42 0.74 19.03 2.89
C VAL A 42 0.18 17.61 2.94
N VAL A 43 0.91 16.73 3.60
CA VAL A 43 0.57 15.30 3.69
C VAL A 43 0.23 14.93 5.14
N GLY A 44 -0.89 14.27 5.32
CA GLY A 44 -1.44 13.85 6.61
C GLY A 44 -1.40 12.33 6.80
N PRO A 45 -0.35 11.74 7.42
CA PRO A 45 -0.41 10.35 7.84
C PRO A 45 -1.43 10.12 8.94
N ASP A 46 -2.23 9.06 8.77
CA ASP A 46 -3.36 8.67 9.61
C ASP A 46 -3.28 7.17 9.96
N PRO A 47 -3.50 6.75 11.22
CA PRO A 47 -3.47 5.33 11.54
C PRO A 47 -4.69 4.61 10.95
N TYR A 48 -4.50 3.37 10.49
CA TYR A 48 -5.61 2.50 10.15
C TYR A 48 -6.57 2.36 11.33
N GLY A 49 -7.87 2.54 11.07
CA GLY A 49 -8.91 2.55 12.09
C GLY A 49 -9.36 3.95 12.52
N SER A 50 -8.60 5.00 12.18
CA SER A 50 -9.07 6.38 12.24
C SER A 50 -10.02 6.68 11.09
N ILE A 51 -10.94 7.64 11.31
CA ILE A 51 -11.94 8.02 10.30
C ILE A 51 -11.41 8.99 9.23
N TYR A 52 -10.24 9.60 9.42
CA TYR A 52 -9.82 10.75 8.61
C TYR A 52 -9.49 10.42 7.17
N HIS A 53 -8.89 9.25 6.92
CA HIS A 53 -8.59 8.83 5.55
C HIS A 53 -9.88 8.71 4.72
N ASP A 54 -10.88 8.01 5.24
CA ASP A 54 -12.16 7.83 4.54
C ASP A 54 -12.93 9.14 4.41
N ALA A 55 -12.94 9.96 5.47
CA ALA A 55 -13.55 11.28 5.46
C ALA A 55 -12.92 12.20 4.39
N PHE A 56 -11.60 12.12 4.20
CA PHE A 56 -10.90 12.92 3.20
C PHE A 56 -11.22 12.51 1.76
N TYR A 57 -11.18 11.19 1.48
CA TYR A 57 -11.34 10.71 0.10
C TYR A 57 -12.78 10.45 -0.32
N LYS A 58 -13.64 10.02 0.63
CA LYS A 58 -15.02 9.62 0.34
C LYS A 58 -16.05 10.68 0.78
N GLY A 59 -15.68 11.58 1.69
CA GLY A 59 -16.60 12.52 2.34
C GLY A 59 -17.50 11.88 3.40
N GLU A 60 -17.38 10.59 3.62
CA GLU A 60 -18.07 9.76 4.61
C GLU A 60 -17.11 8.73 5.19
N TRP A 61 -17.44 8.12 6.30
CA TRP A 61 -16.59 7.11 6.95
C TRP A 61 -17.44 6.03 7.61
N GLU A 62 -16.87 4.85 7.75
CA GLU A 62 -17.42 3.73 8.51
C GLU A 62 -17.13 3.90 10.02
N ASP A 63 -17.65 2.99 10.83
CA ASP A 63 -17.34 2.96 12.26
C ASP A 63 -15.81 2.84 12.47
N PRO A 64 -15.24 3.61 13.40
CA PRO A 64 -13.81 3.60 13.64
C PRO A 64 -13.31 2.22 14.10
N GLY A 65 -12.17 1.82 13.58
CA GLY A 65 -11.46 0.61 13.99
C GLY A 65 -10.55 0.85 15.19
N MET A 66 -9.99 -0.24 15.73
CA MET A 66 -8.98 -0.14 16.79
C MET A 66 -7.60 0.07 16.21
N TYR A 67 -6.86 1.02 16.77
CA TYR A 67 -5.42 1.21 16.56
C TYR A 67 -4.74 1.53 17.89
N ARG A 68 -3.41 1.39 17.93
CA ARG A 68 -2.61 1.53 19.16
C ARG A 68 -1.60 2.67 19.13
N VAL A 69 -1.47 3.33 17.99
CA VAL A 69 -0.68 4.58 17.89
C VAL A 69 -1.40 5.64 18.70
N GLU A 70 -0.66 6.27 19.64
CA GLU A 70 -1.20 7.30 20.52
C GLU A 70 -0.92 8.71 19.96
N GLY A 71 -1.84 9.63 20.19
CA GLY A 71 -1.67 11.06 19.90
C GLY A 71 -2.06 11.53 18.51
N ILE A 72 -2.41 10.62 17.61
CA ILE A 72 -2.96 10.89 16.28
C ILE A 72 -4.12 9.93 15.96
N GLY A 73 -4.85 10.21 14.90
CA GLY A 73 -6.08 9.51 14.56
C GLY A 73 -7.26 9.99 15.42
N HIS A 74 -8.47 9.74 14.96
CA HIS A 74 -9.70 10.05 15.69
C HIS A 74 -10.84 9.14 15.26
N ASP A 75 -11.85 9.04 16.14
CA ASP A 75 -13.11 8.33 15.95
C ASP A 75 -14.30 9.28 15.68
N PHE A 76 -14.04 10.58 15.62
CA PHE A 76 -15.00 11.62 15.25
C PHE A 76 -14.30 12.80 14.56
N MET A 77 -15.05 13.58 13.78
CA MET A 77 -14.53 14.78 13.12
C MET A 77 -14.30 15.90 14.13
N VAL A 78 -13.10 16.49 14.09
CA VAL A 78 -12.75 17.64 14.88
C VAL A 78 -12.84 18.93 14.06
N GLY A 79 -13.40 19.99 14.66
CA GLY A 79 -13.63 21.26 13.96
C GLY A 79 -12.37 22.06 13.62
N THR A 80 -11.20 21.68 14.14
CA THR A 80 -9.91 22.32 13.90
C THR A 80 -9.11 21.69 12.77
N LEU A 81 -9.56 20.54 12.24
CA LEU A 81 -8.94 19.90 11.07
C LEU A 81 -9.55 20.51 9.79
N ASP A 82 -8.73 21.14 9.01
CA ASP A 82 -9.10 21.75 7.73
C ASP A 82 -8.54 20.94 6.56
N PHE A 83 -9.37 20.09 5.96
CA PHE A 83 -8.98 19.28 4.81
C PHE A 83 -8.64 20.11 3.57
N SER A 84 -9.09 21.37 3.47
CA SER A 84 -8.80 22.21 2.30
C SER A 84 -7.32 22.56 2.16
N VAL A 85 -6.53 22.41 3.23
CA VAL A 85 -5.09 22.65 3.19
C VAL A 85 -4.25 21.38 3.01
N ILE A 86 -4.90 20.20 3.05
CA ILE A 86 -4.25 18.89 2.94
C ILE A 86 -4.33 18.42 1.50
N ASP A 87 -3.22 17.94 0.94
CA ASP A 87 -3.15 17.45 -0.43
C ASP A 87 -3.28 15.93 -0.50
N GLU A 88 -2.88 15.24 0.57
CA GLU A 88 -2.90 13.78 0.61
C GLU A 88 -3.04 13.27 2.05
N VAL A 89 -3.82 12.21 2.23
CA VAL A 89 -3.90 11.46 3.49
C VAL A 89 -3.40 10.04 3.25
N VAL A 90 -2.44 9.60 4.08
CA VAL A 90 -1.79 8.29 3.95
C VAL A 90 -2.12 7.43 5.15
N ASN A 91 -2.77 6.29 4.92
CA ASN A 91 -3.00 5.32 5.98
C ASN A 91 -1.73 4.55 6.33
N VAL A 92 -1.44 4.45 7.64
CA VAL A 92 -0.25 3.76 8.16
C VAL A 92 -0.67 2.76 9.25
N SER A 93 -0.16 1.54 9.17
CA SER A 93 -0.45 0.53 10.19
C SER A 93 0.28 0.83 11.51
N ASP A 94 -0.26 0.33 12.63
CA ASP A 94 0.42 0.35 13.94
C ASP A 94 1.81 -0.28 13.83
N ARG A 95 1.91 -1.42 13.16
CA ARG A 95 3.16 -2.13 12.95
C ARG A 95 4.20 -1.25 12.28
N ASP A 96 3.86 -0.65 11.14
CA ASP A 96 4.79 0.20 10.38
C ASP A 96 5.17 1.45 11.17
N SER A 97 4.23 2.01 11.92
CA SER A 97 4.46 3.15 12.82
C SER A 97 5.48 2.79 13.91
N PHE A 98 5.31 1.67 14.60
CA PHE A 98 6.20 1.28 15.69
C PHE A 98 7.57 0.83 15.17
N PHE A 99 7.65 0.13 14.06
CA PHE A 99 8.93 -0.21 13.43
C PHE A 99 9.66 1.04 12.95
N MET A 100 8.97 2.00 12.37
CA MET A 100 9.57 3.25 11.94
C MET A 100 10.13 4.05 13.13
N ALA A 101 9.38 4.16 14.24
CA ALA A 101 9.87 4.81 15.46
C ALA A 101 11.16 4.14 16.01
N ARG A 102 11.20 2.80 16.00
CA ARG A 102 12.38 2.02 16.39
C ARG A 102 13.56 2.22 15.42
N ASN A 103 13.30 2.28 14.13
CA ASN A 103 14.33 2.52 13.11
C ASN A 103 14.91 3.94 13.23
N LEU A 104 14.08 4.94 13.48
CA LEU A 104 14.55 6.30 13.74
C LEU A 104 15.46 6.35 14.96
N ALA A 105 15.10 5.69 16.05
CA ALA A 105 15.95 5.60 17.24
C ALA A 105 17.27 4.87 16.95
N LYS A 106 17.23 3.77 16.22
CA LYS A 106 18.38 2.91 15.95
C LYS A 106 19.37 3.50 14.95
N HIS A 107 18.86 4.11 13.86
CA HIS A 107 19.68 4.52 12.73
C HIS A 107 19.95 6.02 12.69
N GLU A 108 19.03 6.84 13.22
CA GLU A 108 19.12 8.29 13.18
C GLU A 108 19.34 8.93 14.57
N GLY A 109 19.26 8.13 15.64
CA GLY A 109 19.35 8.64 17.01
C GLY A 109 18.14 9.48 17.44
N ILE A 110 17.02 9.42 16.70
CA ILE A 110 15.78 10.13 17.00
C ILE A 110 14.89 9.23 17.85
N PHE A 111 14.92 9.45 19.17
CA PHE A 111 14.12 8.69 20.12
C PHE A 111 12.75 9.33 20.31
N ALA A 112 11.75 8.86 19.57
CA ALA A 112 10.42 9.45 19.49
C ALA A 112 9.30 8.40 19.56
N GLY A 113 8.06 8.84 19.78
CA GLY A 113 6.89 7.97 19.92
C GLY A 113 6.38 7.36 18.62
N GLY A 114 5.36 6.49 18.76
CA GLY A 114 4.73 5.79 17.63
C GLY A 114 4.12 6.73 16.59
N SER A 115 3.53 7.85 17.02
CA SER A 115 2.99 8.88 16.12
C SER A 115 4.05 9.50 15.22
N THR A 116 5.27 9.70 15.76
CA THR A 116 6.42 10.12 14.94
C THR A 116 6.76 9.04 13.90
N GLY A 117 6.69 7.76 14.29
CA GLY A 117 6.87 6.66 13.34
C GLY A 117 5.85 6.70 12.20
N THR A 118 4.57 6.95 12.50
CA THR A 118 3.51 7.14 11.50
C THR A 118 3.85 8.30 10.56
N VAL A 119 4.23 9.45 11.12
CA VAL A 119 4.59 10.65 10.35
C VAL A 119 5.78 10.36 9.42
N PHE A 120 6.83 9.73 9.93
CA PHE A 120 8.02 9.44 9.13
C PHE A 120 7.80 8.34 8.10
N HIS A 121 6.90 7.38 8.36
CA HIS A 121 6.49 6.42 7.33
C HIS A 121 5.88 7.13 6.12
N GLY A 122 4.90 8.01 6.34
CA GLY A 122 4.30 8.82 5.28
C GLY A 122 5.30 9.79 4.64
N ALA A 123 6.19 10.40 5.42
CA ALA A 123 7.22 11.30 4.90
C ALA A 123 8.22 10.59 3.96
N LEU A 124 8.57 9.34 4.25
CA LEU A 124 9.43 8.54 3.36
C LEU A 124 8.73 8.17 2.05
N GLN A 125 7.43 7.88 2.09
CA GLN A 125 6.64 7.68 0.86
C GLN A 125 6.62 8.95 0.02
N GLU A 126 6.31 10.08 0.63
CA GLU A 126 6.30 11.39 -0.03
C GLU A 126 7.67 11.75 -0.62
N ALA A 127 8.75 11.55 0.13
CA ALA A 127 10.10 11.81 -0.35
C ALA A 127 10.50 10.95 -1.55
N ARG A 128 10.08 9.69 -1.58
CA ARG A 128 10.29 8.80 -2.75
C ARG A 128 9.53 9.28 -3.98
N ASN A 129 8.30 9.76 -3.80
CA ASN A 129 7.46 10.28 -4.88
C ASN A 129 8.02 11.59 -5.45
N LEU A 130 8.55 12.46 -4.59
CA LEU A 130 9.08 13.76 -5.00
C LEU A 130 10.51 13.68 -5.58
N GLY A 131 11.32 12.75 -5.11
CA GLY A 131 12.71 12.56 -5.55
C GLY A 131 13.76 13.30 -4.73
N PRO A 132 15.07 13.09 -5.01
CA PRO A 132 16.18 13.43 -4.11
C PRO A 132 16.47 14.93 -3.96
N GLU A 133 16.03 15.76 -4.92
CA GLU A 133 16.28 17.22 -4.90
C GLU A 133 15.20 17.99 -4.12
N LYS A 134 14.30 17.28 -3.42
CA LYS A 134 13.15 17.86 -2.74
C LYS A 134 13.30 17.85 -1.24
N ILE A 135 12.79 18.90 -0.60
CA ILE A 135 12.82 19.06 0.85
C ILE A 135 11.47 18.67 1.44
N VAL A 136 11.47 17.56 2.15
CA VAL A 136 10.32 17.07 2.92
C VAL A 136 10.59 17.33 4.41
N VAL A 137 9.72 18.07 5.06
CA VAL A 137 9.81 18.35 6.50
C VAL A 137 8.73 17.54 7.23
N ALA A 138 9.16 16.71 8.16
CA ALA A 138 8.30 15.84 8.97
C ALA A 138 8.33 16.28 10.45
N VAL A 139 7.16 16.20 11.11
CA VAL A 139 7.04 16.57 12.53
C VAL A 139 7.46 15.41 13.42
N VAL A 140 8.40 15.66 14.33
CA VAL A 140 8.68 14.79 15.50
C VAL A 140 7.71 15.18 16.61
N CYS A 141 6.75 14.30 16.92
CA CYS A 141 5.59 14.65 17.75
C CYS A 141 5.95 14.72 19.23
N ASP A 142 6.52 13.65 19.79
CA ASP A 142 6.88 13.54 21.19
C ASP A 142 8.07 12.61 21.42
N SER A 143 8.54 12.54 22.68
CA SER A 143 9.69 11.72 23.07
C SER A 143 9.32 10.24 23.24
N GLY A 144 10.26 9.36 22.89
CA GLY A 144 10.13 7.89 23.02
C GLY A 144 10.12 7.38 24.46
N ASP A 145 10.52 8.19 25.46
CA ASP A 145 10.57 7.80 26.87
C ASP A 145 9.21 7.38 27.43
N ARG A 146 8.12 7.92 26.91
CA ARG A 146 6.74 7.52 27.25
C ARG A 146 6.37 6.13 26.78
N TYR A 147 7.12 5.55 25.84
CA TYR A 147 6.79 4.34 25.11
C TYR A 147 7.81 3.20 25.34
N ILE A 148 8.68 3.33 26.35
CA ILE A 148 9.69 2.33 26.71
C ILE A 148 9.04 0.98 27.03
N SER A 149 7.90 0.98 27.70
CA SER A 149 7.14 -0.24 28.06
C SER A 149 6.21 -0.75 26.93
N LYS A 150 6.15 -0.07 25.80
CA LYS A 150 5.30 -0.39 24.64
C LYS A 150 6.14 -0.55 23.37
N THR A 151 6.18 0.48 22.53
CA THR A 151 6.90 0.48 21.24
C THR A 151 8.36 0.03 21.35
N PHE A 152 9.05 0.34 22.45
CA PHE A 152 10.45 0.00 22.67
C PHE A 152 10.67 -1.25 23.56
N ASN A 153 9.60 -1.96 23.94
CA ASN A 153 9.65 -3.22 24.66
C ASN A 153 9.37 -4.39 23.68
N ASP A 154 10.33 -5.29 23.54
CA ASP A 154 10.22 -6.44 22.63
C ASP A 154 9.15 -7.45 23.04
N GLU A 155 8.91 -7.61 24.35
CA GLU A 155 7.86 -8.50 24.86
C GLU A 155 6.49 -7.95 24.50
N TRP A 156 6.24 -6.66 24.79
CA TRP A 156 5.00 -6.00 24.39
C TRP A 156 4.77 -6.05 22.87
N MET A 157 5.80 -5.82 22.06
CA MET A 157 5.71 -5.92 20.61
C MET A 157 5.33 -7.32 20.12
N ARG A 158 5.83 -8.38 20.81
CA ARG A 158 5.44 -9.78 20.53
C ARG A 158 4.00 -10.06 20.97
N ASP A 159 3.62 -9.65 22.17
CA ASP A 159 2.28 -9.87 22.73
C ASP A 159 1.19 -9.19 21.88
N MET A 160 1.53 -8.04 21.29
CA MET A 160 0.65 -7.33 20.36
C MET A 160 0.71 -7.88 18.92
N GLY A 161 1.53 -8.91 18.66
CA GLY A 161 1.68 -9.50 17.34
C GLY A 161 2.52 -8.70 16.35
N TYR A 162 3.15 -7.58 16.76
CA TYR A 162 3.98 -6.76 15.88
C TYR A 162 5.36 -7.37 15.62
N PHE A 163 5.97 -7.97 16.62
CA PHE A 163 7.00 -8.97 16.44
C PHE A 163 6.34 -10.35 16.36
N ALA A 164 5.44 -10.56 15.48
CA ALA A 164 5.28 -11.95 15.06
C ALA A 164 6.70 -12.43 14.79
N PRO A 165 7.11 -13.61 15.33
CA PRO A 165 8.30 -14.25 14.81
C PRO A 165 8.10 -14.13 13.30
N PRO A 166 9.16 -13.93 12.51
CA PRO A 166 9.03 -14.21 11.11
C PRO A 166 8.54 -15.65 11.12
N GLN A 167 7.22 -15.84 11.08
CA GLN A 167 6.73 -17.08 10.56
C GLN A 167 7.46 -17.04 9.26
N LYS A 168 8.34 -18.00 9.06
CA LYS A 168 8.85 -18.31 7.75
C LYS A 168 7.63 -18.83 7.00
N LEU A 169 6.65 -17.90 6.81
CA LEU A 169 5.47 -18.20 6.00
C LEU A 169 5.94 -18.65 4.63
N GLY A 170 7.19 -18.33 4.32
CA GLY A 170 7.82 -18.60 3.06
C GLY A 170 7.85 -17.35 2.20
N THR A 171 8.32 -17.52 1.00
CA THR A 171 8.37 -16.53 -0.07
C THR A 171 7.32 -16.87 -1.13
N VAL A 172 7.09 -15.94 -2.01
CA VAL A 172 6.32 -16.16 -3.25
C VAL A 172 6.88 -17.33 -4.04
N GLN A 173 8.22 -17.47 -4.09
CA GLN A 173 8.91 -18.59 -4.71
C GLN A 173 8.51 -19.95 -4.12
N ASP A 174 8.40 -20.05 -2.79
CA ASP A 174 8.01 -21.30 -2.12
C ASP A 174 6.60 -21.75 -2.55
N ILE A 175 5.66 -20.81 -2.76
CA ILE A 175 4.34 -21.14 -3.27
C ILE A 175 4.44 -21.61 -4.72
N LEU A 176 5.19 -20.91 -5.58
CA LEU A 176 5.35 -21.30 -6.98
C LEU A 176 5.92 -22.71 -7.11
N GLU A 177 6.89 -23.08 -6.27
CA GLU A 177 7.49 -24.41 -6.22
C GLU A 177 6.51 -25.49 -5.73
N SER A 178 5.60 -25.14 -4.81
CA SER A 178 4.56 -26.05 -4.34
C SER A 178 3.45 -26.26 -5.37
N LYS A 179 3.23 -25.29 -6.27
CA LYS A 179 2.23 -25.38 -7.35
C LYS A 179 2.72 -26.27 -8.48
N LYS A 180 1.90 -27.27 -8.83
CA LYS A 180 2.17 -28.12 -9.99
C LYS A 180 1.78 -27.46 -11.31
N GLN A 181 0.99 -26.41 -11.27
CA GLN A 181 0.44 -25.75 -12.44
C GLN A 181 1.37 -24.65 -12.92
N LYS A 182 1.79 -24.71 -14.17
CA LYS A 182 2.55 -23.62 -14.80
C LYS A 182 1.61 -22.49 -15.18
N VAL A 183 2.14 -21.25 -15.14
CA VAL A 183 1.40 -20.10 -15.65
C VAL A 183 1.13 -20.28 -17.15
N VAL A 184 -0.08 -19.97 -17.57
CA VAL A 184 -0.48 -19.95 -18.96
C VAL A 184 -0.68 -18.49 -19.36
N LEU A 185 0.05 -18.07 -20.38
CA LEU A 185 -0.07 -16.75 -20.96
C LEU A 185 -1.04 -16.79 -22.14
N ALA A 186 -1.89 -15.78 -22.25
CA ALA A 186 -2.72 -15.57 -23.42
C ALA A 186 -1.87 -15.01 -24.59
N ASP A 187 -2.15 -15.45 -25.80
CA ASP A 187 -1.64 -14.75 -26.99
C ASP A 187 -2.50 -13.49 -27.20
N PRO A 188 -1.88 -12.29 -27.25
CA PRO A 188 -2.63 -11.05 -27.46
C PRO A 188 -3.43 -11.03 -28.77
N ASN A 189 -3.11 -11.86 -29.73
CA ASN A 189 -3.80 -11.96 -31.02
C ASN A 189 -4.86 -13.07 -31.08
N ASP A 190 -4.99 -13.87 -30.03
CA ASP A 190 -6.07 -14.83 -29.92
C ASP A 190 -7.43 -14.12 -29.87
N THR A 191 -8.47 -14.74 -30.45
CA THR A 191 -9.83 -14.23 -30.34
C THR A 191 -10.39 -14.44 -28.93
N LEU A 192 -11.36 -13.62 -28.52
CA LEU A 192 -12.03 -13.77 -27.24
C LEU A 192 -12.65 -15.18 -27.10
N GLN A 193 -13.17 -15.75 -28.18
CA GLN A 193 -13.66 -17.14 -28.17
C GLN A 193 -12.54 -18.15 -27.87
N SER A 194 -11.34 -17.96 -28.43
CA SER A 194 -10.18 -18.83 -28.14
C SER A 194 -9.79 -18.74 -26.67
N ILE A 195 -9.71 -17.51 -26.11
CA ILE A 195 -9.39 -17.27 -24.69
C ILE A 195 -10.42 -17.94 -23.76
N ILE A 196 -11.73 -17.80 -24.04
CA ILE A 196 -12.79 -18.47 -23.27
C ILE A 196 -12.58 -19.99 -23.26
N ASN A 197 -12.30 -20.58 -24.42
CA ASN A 197 -12.10 -22.02 -24.53
C ASN A 197 -10.86 -22.49 -23.76
N GLN A 198 -9.78 -21.69 -23.76
CA GLN A 198 -8.58 -21.95 -22.96
C GLN A 198 -8.88 -21.87 -21.47
N MET A 199 -9.54 -20.80 -21.01
CA MET A 199 -9.96 -20.64 -19.62
C MET A 199 -10.81 -21.81 -19.14
N ALA A 200 -11.83 -22.18 -19.91
CA ALA A 200 -12.70 -23.30 -19.57
C ALA A 200 -11.96 -24.65 -19.52
N THR A 201 -11.06 -24.91 -20.47
CA THR A 201 -10.28 -26.16 -20.53
C THR A 201 -9.30 -26.29 -19.36
N LEU A 202 -8.70 -25.17 -18.93
CA LEU A 202 -7.68 -25.11 -17.89
C LEU A 202 -8.28 -24.90 -16.50
N GLY A 203 -9.56 -24.56 -16.39
CA GLY A 203 -10.23 -24.23 -15.11
C GLY A 203 -9.69 -22.94 -14.48
N ILE A 204 -9.36 -21.95 -15.30
CA ILE A 204 -8.84 -20.64 -14.85
C ILE A 204 -9.75 -19.52 -15.33
N SER A 205 -9.85 -18.45 -14.56
CA SER A 205 -10.72 -17.30 -14.84
C SER A 205 -9.98 -16.06 -15.32
N GLN A 206 -8.65 -16.15 -15.48
CA GLN A 206 -7.81 -15.04 -15.85
C GLN A 206 -6.52 -15.51 -16.50
N MET A 207 -6.01 -14.72 -17.44
CA MET A 207 -4.77 -15.02 -18.15
C MET A 207 -3.95 -13.74 -18.32
N PRO A 208 -2.71 -13.69 -17.83
CA PRO A 208 -1.79 -12.62 -18.18
C PRO A 208 -1.34 -12.74 -19.63
N MET A 209 -0.97 -11.61 -20.23
CA MET A 209 -0.39 -11.55 -21.56
C MET A 209 0.69 -10.46 -21.64
N THR A 210 1.57 -10.57 -22.65
CA THR A 210 2.57 -9.53 -22.95
C THR A 210 2.27 -8.93 -24.31
N ILE A 211 2.13 -7.61 -24.39
CA ILE A 211 1.93 -6.89 -25.64
C ILE A 211 3.22 -6.16 -26.00
N GLY A 212 3.74 -6.41 -27.21
CA GLY A 212 4.93 -5.74 -27.71
C GLY A 212 6.19 -5.96 -26.86
N GLN A 213 6.90 -4.88 -26.51
CA GLN A 213 8.14 -4.93 -25.74
C GLN A 213 7.91 -4.81 -24.23
N GLY A 214 7.14 -5.75 -23.63
CA GLY A 214 7.01 -5.86 -22.18
C GLY A 214 5.83 -5.14 -21.54
N ASP A 215 4.83 -4.69 -22.31
CA ASP A 215 3.56 -4.22 -21.77
C ASP A 215 2.75 -5.43 -21.24
N LEU A 216 2.78 -5.59 -19.91
CA LEU A 216 2.08 -6.68 -19.24
C LEU A 216 0.62 -6.33 -19.01
N ARG A 217 -0.27 -7.18 -19.49
CA ARG A 217 -1.71 -7.04 -19.38
C ARG A 217 -2.37 -8.27 -18.78
N MET A 218 -3.61 -8.11 -18.36
CA MET A 218 -4.46 -9.18 -17.85
C MET A 218 -5.79 -9.18 -18.60
N ILE A 219 -6.29 -10.37 -18.91
CA ILE A 219 -7.66 -10.59 -19.36
C ILE A 219 -8.38 -11.54 -18.39
N GLU A 220 -9.57 -11.14 -17.93
CA GLU A 220 -10.42 -11.90 -17.01
C GLU A 220 -11.75 -12.25 -17.67
N GLU A 221 -12.40 -13.31 -17.19
CA GLU A 221 -13.77 -13.68 -17.64
C GLU A 221 -14.73 -12.48 -17.57
N LEU A 222 -14.63 -11.67 -16.53
CA LEU A 222 -15.48 -10.50 -16.34
C LEU A 222 -15.23 -9.41 -17.38
N ASP A 223 -14.01 -9.24 -17.85
CA ASP A 223 -13.68 -8.28 -18.91
C ASP A 223 -14.33 -8.70 -20.22
N ILE A 224 -14.23 -9.99 -20.55
CA ILE A 224 -14.86 -10.54 -21.75
C ILE A 224 -16.39 -10.42 -21.66
N LEU A 225 -16.95 -10.78 -20.50
CA LEU A 225 -18.40 -10.68 -20.27
C LEU A 225 -18.91 -9.26 -20.47
N ARG A 226 -18.22 -8.25 -19.90
CA ARG A 226 -18.59 -6.84 -20.02
C ARG A 226 -18.48 -6.35 -21.47
N ALA A 227 -17.39 -6.68 -22.15
CA ALA A 227 -17.13 -6.25 -23.51
C ALA A 227 -18.17 -6.79 -24.49
N VAL A 228 -18.51 -8.09 -24.37
CA VAL A 228 -19.47 -8.75 -25.25
C VAL A 228 -20.92 -8.40 -24.89
N ALA A 229 -21.29 -8.40 -23.61
CA ALA A 229 -22.64 -8.04 -23.17
C ALA A 229 -22.96 -6.57 -23.38
N GLY A 230 -21.94 -5.69 -23.33
CA GLY A 230 -22.08 -4.25 -23.67
C GLY A 230 -22.26 -3.98 -25.15
N GLY A 231 -22.03 -4.97 -26.03
CA GLY A 231 -22.14 -4.83 -27.47
C GLY A 231 -21.01 -4.05 -28.13
N GLU A 232 -19.94 -3.73 -27.39
CA GLU A 232 -18.77 -3.00 -27.90
C GLU A 232 -17.79 -3.93 -28.64
N HIS A 233 -17.79 -5.22 -28.28
CA HIS A 233 -16.92 -6.26 -28.85
C HIS A 233 -17.67 -7.53 -29.17
N SER A 234 -17.12 -8.29 -30.12
CA SER A 234 -17.58 -9.61 -30.52
C SER A 234 -16.61 -10.70 -30.07
N LEU A 235 -17.03 -11.95 -30.07
CA LEU A 235 -16.16 -13.09 -29.73
C LEU A 235 -15.00 -13.30 -30.74
N GLU A 236 -15.09 -12.70 -31.91
CA GLU A 236 -14.05 -12.75 -32.94
C GLU A 236 -12.97 -11.66 -32.77
N ASP A 237 -13.19 -10.68 -31.88
CA ASP A 237 -12.22 -9.62 -31.60
C ASP A 237 -11.03 -10.20 -30.81
N VAL A 238 -9.86 -9.55 -30.91
CA VAL A 238 -8.62 -10.04 -30.33
C VAL A 238 -8.47 -9.62 -28.86
N ALA A 239 -7.88 -10.51 -28.07
CA ALA A 239 -7.77 -10.37 -26.62
C ALA A 239 -7.11 -9.07 -26.14
N ARG A 240 -6.09 -8.57 -26.88
CA ARG A 240 -5.37 -7.34 -26.52
C ARG A 240 -6.26 -6.10 -26.49
N ASP A 241 -7.38 -6.08 -27.22
CA ASP A 241 -8.21 -4.89 -27.36
C ASP A 241 -9.03 -4.60 -26.09
N ILE A 242 -9.25 -5.63 -25.25
CA ILE A 242 -9.98 -5.52 -23.98
C ILE A 242 -9.12 -5.78 -22.74
N ALA A 243 -7.86 -6.23 -22.93
CA ALA A 243 -6.97 -6.54 -21.82
C ALA A 243 -6.58 -5.29 -21.03
N ARG A 244 -6.68 -5.38 -19.70
CA ARG A 244 -6.37 -4.29 -18.77
C ARG A 244 -4.89 -4.28 -18.37
N PRO A 245 -4.35 -3.14 -17.91
CA PRO A 245 -3.02 -3.12 -17.28
C PRO A 245 -2.92 -4.14 -16.14
N LEU A 246 -1.76 -4.76 -16.00
CA LEU A 246 -1.52 -5.77 -14.97
C LEU A 246 -1.40 -5.10 -13.59
N GLU A 247 -2.28 -5.45 -12.68
CA GLU A 247 -2.26 -5.04 -11.28
C GLU A 247 -1.77 -6.18 -10.38
N GLY A 248 -1.40 -5.87 -9.13
CA GLY A 248 -0.99 -6.88 -8.15
C GLY A 248 0.35 -7.57 -8.46
N GLN A 249 1.29 -6.86 -9.09
CA GLN A 249 2.61 -7.39 -9.41
C GLN A 249 3.46 -7.60 -8.16
N VAL A 250 4.12 -8.75 -8.08
CA VAL A 250 5.04 -9.14 -7.02
C VAL A 250 6.28 -9.82 -7.61
N GLN A 251 7.37 -9.86 -6.85
CA GLN A 251 8.57 -10.62 -7.21
C GLN A 251 8.59 -11.96 -6.46
N SER A 252 9.20 -12.99 -7.03
CA SER A 252 9.34 -14.31 -6.41
C SER A 252 10.08 -14.27 -5.06
N SER A 253 10.99 -13.32 -4.89
CA SER A 253 11.78 -13.11 -3.67
C SER A 253 11.00 -12.46 -2.52
N GLN A 254 9.83 -11.88 -2.77
CA GLN A 254 9.03 -11.25 -1.72
C GLN A 254 8.47 -12.27 -0.74
N THR A 255 8.35 -11.85 0.52
CA THR A 255 7.78 -12.68 1.59
C THR A 255 6.25 -12.62 1.56
N LEU A 256 5.58 -13.67 2.05
CA LEU A 256 4.12 -13.77 1.96
C LEU A 256 3.37 -12.71 2.77
N ASP A 257 3.97 -12.19 3.83
CA ASP A 257 3.44 -11.06 4.58
C ASP A 257 3.45 -9.74 3.77
N GLN A 258 4.43 -9.56 2.88
CA GLN A 258 4.52 -8.37 2.02
C GLN A 258 3.43 -8.33 0.93
N ILE A 259 2.93 -9.50 0.53
CA ILE A 259 1.90 -9.59 -0.52
C ILE A 259 0.48 -9.72 0.00
N GLN A 260 0.29 -9.78 1.32
CA GLN A 260 -1.03 -9.98 1.94
C GLN A 260 -2.03 -8.90 1.52
N GLN A 261 -1.62 -7.64 1.43
CA GLN A 261 -2.48 -6.51 1.05
C GLN A 261 -3.10 -6.66 -0.36
N ILE A 262 -2.40 -7.33 -1.28
CA ILE A 262 -2.94 -7.59 -2.63
C ILE A 262 -4.21 -8.44 -2.55
N PHE A 263 -4.22 -9.43 -1.65
CA PHE A 263 -5.37 -10.32 -1.48
C PHE A 263 -6.52 -9.66 -0.72
N GLU A 264 -6.26 -8.65 0.11
CA GLU A 264 -7.30 -7.86 0.79
C GLU A 264 -8.13 -7.05 -0.21
N GLN A 265 -7.51 -6.57 -1.28
CA GLN A 265 -8.17 -5.85 -2.38
C GLN A 265 -8.86 -6.76 -3.41
N ASN A 266 -9.07 -8.03 -3.13
CA ASN A 266 -9.62 -9.05 -4.03
C ASN A 266 -8.81 -9.34 -5.30
N ASN A 267 -7.57 -8.89 -5.39
CA ASN A 267 -6.68 -9.12 -6.51
C ASN A 267 -5.97 -10.48 -6.37
N VAL A 268 -5.39 -10.93 -7.47
CA VAL A 268 -4.42 -12.03 -7.49
C VAL A 268 -3.02 -11.43 -7.50
N ALA A 269 -2.04 -12.17 -6.96
CA ALA A 269 -0.65 -11.78 -7.05
C ALA A 269 -0.05 -12.34 -8.36
N ILE A 270 0.40 -11.46 -9.24
CA ILE A 270 1.06 -11.81 -10.48
C ILE A 270 2.57 -11.73 -10.26
N VAL A 271 3.23 -12.87 -10.35
CA VAL A 271 4.67 -12.93 -10.11
C VAL A 271 5.42 -12.54 -11.37
N VAL A 272 6.21 -11.48 -11.28
CA VAL A 272 6.98 -10.91 -12.38
C VAL A 272 8.44 -10.83 -11.97
N ASP A 273 9.29 -11.60 -12.63
CA ASP A 273 10.74 -11.54 -12.46
C ASP A 273 11.37 -11.20 -13.81
N ASP A 274 12.35 -10.29 -13.80
CA ASP A 274 13.05 -9.81 -15.00
C ASP A 274 12.11 -9.37 -16.15
N GLY A 275 10.96 -8.78 -15.78
CA GLY A 275 9.96 -8.31 -16.73
C GLY A 275 9.12 -9.42 -17.39
N GLN A 276 9.19 -10.65 -16.89
CA GLN A 276 8.40 -11.78 -17.37
C GLN A 276 7.45 -12.30 -16.29
N VAL A 277 6.24 -12.67 -16.68
CA VAL A 277 5.30 -13.33 -15.78
C VAL A 277 5.75 -14.77 -15.57
N VAL A 278 6.15 -15.09 -14.33
CA VAL A 278 6.62 -16.42 -13.95
C VAL A 278 5.57 -17.22 -13.18
N GLY A 279 4.52 -16.57 -12.68
CA GLY A 279 3.45 -17.24 -11.96
C GLY A 279 2.25 -16.34 -11.66
N VAL A 280 1.18 -17.00 -11.25
CA VAL A 280 -0.03 -16.37 -10.72
C VAL A 280 -0.39 -17.08 -9.42
N ILE A 281 -0.60 -16.31 -8.36
CA ILE A 281 -0.99 -16.83 -7.04
C ILE A 281 -2.35 -16.25 -6.69
N ASN A 282 -3.28 -17.10 -6.33
CA ASN A 282 -4.60 -16.74 -5.82
C ASN A 282 -4.73 -17.04 -4.31
N LYS A 283 -5.85 -16.65 -3.71
CA LYS A 283 -6.10 -16.87 -2.28
C LYS A 283 -6.09 -18.35 -1.87
N ILE A 284 -6.55 -19.23 -2.76
CA ILE A 284 -6.59 -20.68 -2.50
C ILE A 284 -5.18 -21.25 -2.47
N ASP A 285 -4.30 -20.85 -3.38
CA ASP A 285 -2.90 -21.28 -3.39
C ASP A 285 -2.21 -20.95 -2.05
N LEU A 286 -2.48 -19.77 -1.52
CA LEU A 286 -1.93 -19.33 -0.23
C LEU A 286 -2.47 -20.19 0.93
N LEU A 287 -3.77 -20.48 0.94
CA LEU A 287 -4.41 -21.32 1.95
C LEU A 287 -3.90 -22.78 1.90
N GLU A 288 -3.73 -23.32 0.71
CA GLU A 288 -3.19 -24.68 0.51
C GLU A 288 -1.74 -24.76 1.01
N PHE A 289 -0.92 -23.76 0.65
CA PHE A 289 0.46 -23.68 1.11
C PHE A 289 0.56 -23.64 2.65
N PHE A 290 -0.24 -22.81 3.31
CA PHE A 290 -0.27 -22.76 4.78
C PHE A 290 -0.75 -24.07 5.40
N THR A 291 -1.74 -24.73 4.79
CA THR A 291 -2.25 -26.00 5.27
C THR A 291 -1.18 -27.10 5.18
N GLN A 292 -0.37 -27.10 4.12
CA GLN A 292 0.73 -28.06 3.96
C GLN A 292 1.84 -27.79 4.99
N LYS A 293 2.25 -26.54 5.16
CA LYS A 293 3.28 -26.17 6.14
C LYS A 293 2.89 -26.49 7.59
N THR A 294 1.63 -26.31 7.94
CA THR A 294 1.14 -26.64 9.29
C THR A 294 1.21 -28.15 9.56
N LYS A 295 1.04 -28.98 8.53
CA LYS A 295 1.16 -30.45 8.64
C LYS A 295 2.61 -30.94 8.74
N GLU A 296 3.57 -30.19 8.20
CA GLU A 296 4.99 -30.53 8.26
C GLU A 296 5.63 -30.15 9.62
N THR A 297 4.97 -29.23 10.36
CA THR A 297 5.45 -28.74 11.67
C THR A 297 4.74 -29.42 12.86
N ALA A 298 3.73 -30.24 12.63
CA ALA A 298 2.99 -31.01 13.65
C ALA A 298 3.48 -32.47 13.71
#